data_7bf441f4d1e138874b466892d4f373c4
#
_entry.id   7bf441f4d1e138874b466892d4f373c4
#
_cell.length_a   1.000
_cell.length_b   1.000
_cell.length_c   1.000
_cell.angle_alpha   90.00
_cell.angle_beta   90.00
_cell.angle_gamma   90.00
#
_symmetry.space_group_name_H-M   'P 1'
#
loop_
_entity.id
_entity.type
_entity.pdbx_description
1 polymer ?
#
loop_
_entity_poly.entity_id
_entity_poly.type
_entity_poly.pdbx_seq_one_letter_code
_entity_poly.pdbx_strand_id
1 'polypeptide(L)'
;MNNIESFFINAVLILFSMLIYEYFIVYRQNLKKEKINILLSVSLYISFYLAIYYKKYTALEYQFMSIIIPIVIAYLHHNVKDALFMSLIVFIYSIVSLDYKWYIMLPFFIIFYHLYKIYSRTNKSKLFFLITNVIIVSLTVILNSLHDFSYEKLAIRLCSVLIYTITIIIIALGIESAQNIINLHTNIKNFEKEKDLRLSIFKITHEIKNPLAVINGYLSMFDVYDVDKSKRYLGIMTNELNRSLNLLNDFLEFTKIKVNICETDFNLLMDEIKDILIPLFIAKRIQYDFNIEDNLIINIDGIRMKQVVLNIIKNSIEACTSDTGYVMTDVFKDSNSLIILVKDNGEGMTKDTMDKITTPFHTTKEYGTGLGVSLSNEIINAHKGSLNYTSELKKGTTCKIVIPLKN
;
A
#
# COMPACT_ATOMS: atom_id res chain seq x y z
N MET A 1 -37.72 18.11 26.37
CA MET A 1 -37.42 17.27 25.20
C MET A 1 -38.05 15.89 25.43
N ASN A 2 -38.83 15.39 24.49
CA ASN A 2 -39.45 14.08 24.62
C ASN A 2 -38.33 12.99 24.63
N ASN A 3 -38.49 11.94 25.43
CA ASN A 3 -37.50 10.86 25.58
C ASN A 3 -37.09 10.25 24.23
N ILE A 4 -37.98 10.21 23.24
CA ILE A 4 -37.73 9.71 21.89
C ILE A 4 -36.82 10.64 21.10
N GLU A 5 -36.99 11.97 21.20
CA GLU A 5 -36.16 12.96 20.50
C GLU A 5 -34.71 12.87 20.97
N SER A 6 -34.49 12.76 22.29
CA SER A 6 -33.15 12.67 22.84
C SER A 6 -32.44 11.36 22.49
N PHE A 7 -33.19 10.24 22.37
CA PHE A 7 -32.64 8.98 21.89
C PHE A 7 -32.25 9.06 20.40
N PHE A 8 -33.09 9.70 19.58
CA PHE A 8 -32.80 9.90 18.16
C PHE A 8 -31.55 10.76 17.95
N ILE A 9 -31.38 11.84 18.74
CA ILE A 9 -30.16 12.67 18.69
C ILE A 9 -28.93 11.85 19.03
N ASN A 10 -28.97 11.00 20.06
CA ASN A 10 -27.85 10.13 20.41
C ASN A 10 -27.51 9.13 19.29
N ALA A 11 -28.52 8.54 18.65
CA ALA A 11 -28.31 7.64 17.52
C ALA A 11 -27.65 8.37 16.34
N VAL A 12 -28.07 9.59 16.02
CA VAL A 12 -27.49 10.42 14.97
C VAL A 12 -26.03 10.78 15.29
N LEU A 13 -25.71 11.14 16.54
CA LEU A 13 -24.33 11.47 16.94
C LEU A 13 -23.39 10.25 16.84
N ILE A 14 -23.86 9.06 17.18
CA ILE A 14 -23.11 7.82 17.02
C ILE A 14 -22.92 7.51 15.54
N LEU A 15 -23.96 7.62 14.72
CA LEU A 15 -23.87 7.44 13.26
C LEU A 15 -22.89 8.44 12.63
N PHE A 16 -22.91 9.69 13.04
CA PHE A 16 -22.03 10.73 12.50
C PHE A 16 -20.55 10.40 12.68
N SER A 17 -20.14 9.94 13.88
CA SER A 17 -18.75 9.56 14.12
C SER A 17 -18.32 8.33 13.30
N MET A 18 -19.23 7.39 13.02
CA MET A 18 -18.96 6.24 12.14
C MET A 18 -18.92 6.63 10.67
N LEU A 19 -19.76 7.56 10.22
CA LEU A 19 -19.70 8.11 8.86
C LEU A 19 -18.37 8.83 8.59
N ILE A 20 -17.80 9.51 9.59
CA ILE A 20 -16.46 10.10 9.46
C ILE A 20 -15.42 9.00 9.24
N TYR A 21 -15.48 7.90 9.98
CA TYR A 21 -14.58 6.75 9.80
C TYR A 21 -14.69 6.18 8.38
N GLU A 22 -15.91 5.92 7.88
CA GLU A 22 -16.17 5.41 6.55
C GLU A 22 -15.65 6.35 5.46
N TYR A 23 -15.91 7.65 5.60
CA TYR A 23 -15.43 8.68 4.68
C TYR A 23 -13.90 8.67 4.58
N PHE A 24 -13.19 8.63 5.72
CA PHE A 24 -11.73 8.60 5.73
C PHE A 24 -11.15 7.34 5.07
N ILE A 25 -11.79 6.19 5.25
CA ILE A 25 -11.38 4.95 4.61
C ILE A 25 -11.55 5.02 3.09
N VAL A 26 -12.70 5.48 2.62
CA VAL A 26 -13.00 5.58 1.18
C VAL A 26 -12.11 6.63 0.51
N TYR A 27 -11.87 7.78 1.16
CA TYR A 27 -11.08 8.87 0.59
C TYR A 27 -9.57 8.58 0.57
N ARG A 28 -9.01 7.96 1.62
CA ARG A 28 -7.59 7.61 1.72
C ARG A 28 -7.33 6.14 1.41
N GLN A 29 -7.50 5.75 0.17
CA GLN A 29 -7.38 4.37 -0.36
C GLN A 29 -6.04 3.65 -0.06
N ASN A 30 -4.98 4.35 0.34
CA ASN A 30 -3.64 3.80 0.62
C ASN A 30 -3.33 3.64 2.12
N LEU A 31 -4.34 3.60 2.99
CA LEU A 31 -4.10 3.43 4.42
C LEU A 31 -3.64 2.00 4.74
N LYS A 32 -2.55 1.86 5.50
CA LYS A 32 -2.14 0.57 6.06
C LYS A 32 -3.20 0.06 7.04
N LYS A 33 -3.38 -1.26 7.11
CA LYS A 33 -4.33 -1.93 8.01
C LYS A 33 -4.24 -1.44 9.47
N GLU A 34 -3.05 -1.18 9.98
CA GLU A 34 -2.82 -0.62 11.32
C GLU A 34 -3.47 0.76 11.50
N LYS A 35 -3.34 1.65 10.51
CA LYS A 35 -3.94 2.99 10.56
C LYS A 35 -5.47 2.94 10.48
N ILE A 36 -6.03 1.98 9.74
CA ILE A 36 -7.47 1.74 9.66
C ILE A 36 -8.00 1.31 11.02
N ASN A 37 -7.32 0.40 11.72
CA ASN A 37 -7.72 -0.03 13.06
C ASN A 37 -7.65 1.12 14.08
N ILE A 38 -6.61 1.95 14.05
CA ILE A 38 -6.51 3.13 14.92
C ILE A 38 -7.65 4.10 14.65
N LEU A 39 -8.00 4.36 13.40
CA LEU A 39 -9.09 5.25 13.03
C LEU A 39 -10.44 4.73 13.53
N LEU A 40 -10.67 3.42 13.44
CA LEU A 40 -11.86 2.76 13.99
C LEU A 40 -11.92 2.93 15.51
N SER A 41 -10.82 2.68 16.22
CA SER A 41 -10.76 2.85 17.67
C SER A 41 -11.09 4.30 18.08
N VAL A 42 -10.50 5.28 17.40
CA VAL A 42 -10.77 6.71 17.67
C VAL A 42 -12.26 7.04 17.45
N SER A 43 -12.84 6.58 16.35
CA SER A 43 -14.26 6.79 16.04
C SER A 43 -15.17 6.14 17.10
N LEU A 44 -14.84 4.93 17.57
CA LEU A 44 -15.56 4.24 18.63
C LEU A 44 -15.49 4.99 19.96
N TYR A 45 -14.32 5.51 20.34
CA TYR A 45 -14.18 6.31 21.57
C TYR A 45 -14.91 7.63 21.50
N ILE A 46 -14.95 8.30 20.34
CA ILE A 46 -15.75 9.51 20.14
C ILE A 46 -17.24 9.18 20.30
N SER A 47 -17.74 8.13 19.65
CA SER A 47 -19.13 7.67 19.78
C SER A 47 -19.50 7.35 21.23
N PHE A 48 -18.60 6.66 21.92
CA PHE A 48 -18.76 6.28 23.33
C PHE A 48 -18.80 7.49 24.25
N TYR A 49 -17.88 8.43 24.06
CA TYR A 49 -17.86 9.69 24.80
C TYR A 49 -19.15 10.49 24.59
N LEU A 50 -19.60 10.63 23.34
CA LEU A 50 -20.82 11.34 23.01
C LEU A 50 -22.04 10.68 23.65
N ALA A 51 -22.13 9.35 23.65
CA ALA A 51 -23.21 8.61 24.29
C ALA A 51 -23.25 8.87 25.81
N ILE A 52 -22.11 8.97 26.48
CA ILE A 52 -22.03 9.29 27.92
C ILE A 52 -22.33 10.77 28.18
N TYR A 53 -21.79 11.68 27.38
CA TYR A 53 -21.92 13.12 27.58
C TYR A 53 -23.38 13.58 27.44
N TYR A 54 -24.09 13.08 26.43
CA TYR A 54 -25.49 13.42 26.19
C TYR A 54 -26.47 12.67 27.07
N LYS A 55 -25.99 11.82 27.99
CA LYS A 55 -26.77 11.16 29.02
C LYS A 55 -27.72 12.12 29.77
N LYS A 56 -27.25 13.32 30.04
CA LYS A 56 -28.02 14.34 30.78
C LYS A 56 -29.39 14.67 30.16
N TYR A 57 -29.56 14.41 28.88
CA TYR A 57 -30.79 14.72 28.13
C TYR A 57 -31.68 13.51 27.88
N THR A 58 -31.26 12.30 28.30
CA THR A 58 -32.04 11.05 28.14
C THR A 58 -32.48 10.50 29.48
N ALA A 59 -33.64 9.87 29.53
CA ALA A 59 -34.07 9.16 30.73
C ALA A 59 -33.13 8.00 31.03
N LEU A 60 -32.82 7.75 32.31
CA LEU A 60 -31.88 6.71 32.80
C LEU A 60 -31.99 5.34 32.11
N GLU A 61 -33.22 4.94 31.80
CA GLU A 61 -33.53 3.64 31.24
C GLU A 61 -33.07 3.45 29.78
N TYR A 62 -32.88 4.55 29.02
CA TYR A 62 -32.52 4.53 27.59
C TYR A 62 -31.05 4.81 27.35
N GLN A 63 -30.36 5.38 28.30
CA GLN A 63 -28.95 5.75 28.22
C GLN A 63 -28.06 4.53 28.00
N PHE A 64 -28.41 3.42 28.67
CA PHE A 64 -27.66 2.17 28.58
C PHE A 64 -27.58 1.63 27.16
N MET A 65 -28.67 1.72 26.39
CA MET A 65 -28.71 1.22 25.01
C MET A 65 -27.74 1.99 24.10
N SER A 66 -27.66 3.31 24.19
CA SER A 66 -26.76 4.09 23.35
C SER A 66 -25.27 3.84 23.66
N ILE A 67 -24.95 3.59 24.95
CA ILE A 67 -23.58 3.28 25.38
C ILE A 67 -23.10 1.90 24.90
N ILE A 68 -24.03 0.93 24.74
CA ILE A 68 -23.68 -0.41 24.26
C ILE A 68 -23.33 -0.46 22.76
N ILE A 69 -23.85 0.46 21.93
CA ILE A 69 -23.62 0.45 20.49
C ILE A 69 -22.12 0.41 20.14
N PRO A 70 -21.26 1.33 20.62
CA PRO A 70 -19.83 1.29 20.33
C PRO A 70 -19.14 0.00 20.80
N ILE A 71 -19.57 -0.55 21.94
CA ILE A 71 -19.03 -1.81 22.48
C ILE A 71 -19.34 -2.99 21.57
N VAL A 72 -20.60 -3.11 21.10
CA VAL A 72 -21.01 -4.18 20.17
C VAL A 72 -20.27 -4.07 18.84
N ILE A 73 -20.11 -2.85 18.32
CA ILE A 73 -19.36 -2.60 17.08
C ILE A 73 -17.90 -2.98 17.25
N ALA A 74 -17.27 -2.66 18.38
CA ALA A 74 -15.89 -3.05 18.67
C ALA A 74 -15.73 -4.59 18.66
N TYR A 75 -16.67 -5.34 19.22
CA TYR A 75 -16.67 -6.80 19.14
C TYR A 75 -16.88 -7.32 17.71
N LEU A 76 -17.76 -6.71 16.92
CA LEU A 76 -17.99 -7.08 15.52
C LEU A 76 -16.72 -6.93 14.66
N HIS A 77 -15.89 -5.95 14.97
CA HIS A 77 -14.63 -5.69 14.26
C HIS A 77 -13.40 -6.34 14.90
N HIS A 78 -13.60 -7.33 15.78
CA HIS A 78 -12.52 -8.04 16.50
C HIS A 78 -11.62 -7.11 17.34
N ASN A 79 -12.08 -5.90 17.67
CA ASN A 79 -11.34 -4.95 18.49
C ASN A 79 -11.64 -5.14 19.99
N VAL A 80 -11.23 -6.33 20.50
CA VAL A 80 -11.56 -6.81 21.85
C VAL A 80 -11.03 -5.90 22.93
N LYS A 81 -9.83 -5.34 22.74
CA LYS A 81 -9.19 -4.47 23.76
C LYS A 81 -10.05 -3.22 24.01
N ASP A 82 -10.52 -2.58 22.95
CA ASP A 82 -11.37 -1.39 23.05
C ASP A 82 -12.74 -1.75 23.62
N ALA A 83 -13.34 -2.88 23.22
CA ALA A 83 -14.61 -3.33 23.75
C ALA A 83 -14.54 -3.59 25.26
N LEU A 84 -13.50 -4.29 25.73
CA LEU A 84 -13.29 -4.55 27.16
C LEU A 84 -13.01 -3.27 27.94
N PHE A 85 -12.21 -2.35 27.39
CA PHE A 85 -11.90 -1.09 28.05
C PHE A 85 -13.14 -0.21 28.19
N MET A 86 -13.97 -0.06 27.15
CA MET A 86 -15.24 0.65 27.21
C MET A 86 -16.21 -0.01 28.20
N SER A 87 -16.28 -1.35 28.24
CA SER A 87 -17.11 -2.09 29.20
C SER A 87 -16.68 -1.84 30.65
N LEU A 88 -15.37 -1.79 30.90
CA LEU A 88 -14.80 -1.48 32.22
C LEU A 88 -15.17 -0.05 32.65
N ILE A 89 -15.07 0.93 31.75
CA ILE A 89 -15.46 2.31 32.05
C ILE A 89 -16.94 2.39 32.45
N VAL A 90 -17.83 1.72 31.71
CA VAL A 90 -19.27 1.69 32.04
C VAL A 90 -19.52 1.02 33.38
N PHE A 91 -18.80 -0.05 33.68
CA PHE A 91 -18.91 -0.76 34.96
C PHE A 91 -18.49 0.15 36.15
N ILE A 92 -17.32 0.78 36.05
CA ILE A 92 -16.84 1.71 37.09
C ILE A 92 -17.83 2.88 37.25
N TYR A 93 -18.29 3.43 36.12
CA TYR A 93 -19.26 4.51 36.11
C TYR A 93 -20.58 4.11 36.80
N SER A 94 -21.06 2.88 36.57
CA SER A 94 -22.29 2.38 37.22
C SER A 94 -22.17 2.24 38.75
N ILE A 95 -20.97 1.95 39.25
CA ILE A 95 -20.71 1.88 40.71
C ILE A 95 -20.68 3.29 41.31
N VAL A 96 -20.02 4.25 40.65
CA VAL A 96 -19.82 5.59 41.19
C VAL A 96 -21.10 6.45 41.12
N SER A 97 -21.85 6.35 40.04
CA SER A 97 -23.04 7.18 39.82
C SER A 97 -24.28 6.69 40.53
N LEU A 98 -24.29 5.46 41.04
CA LEU A 98 -25.47 4.76 41.61
C LEU A 98 -26.70 4.72 40.70
N ASP A 99 -26.58 5.21 39.47
CA ASP A 99 -27.66 5.32 38.50
C ASP A 99 -28.07 3.98 37.89
N TYR A 100 -27.11 3.05 37.82
CA TYR A 100 -27.33 1.71 37.26
C TYR A 100 -27.05 0.65 38.33
N LYS A 101 -27.88 -0.40 38.35
CA LYS A 101 -27.66 -1.56 39.21
C LYS A 101 -26.46 -2.35 38.68
N TRP A 102 -25.25 -2.08 39.20
CA TRP A 102 -23.98 -2.66 38.76
C TRP A 102 -24.02 -4.20 38.68
N TYR A 103 -24.79 -4.84 39.56
CA TYR A 103 -24.96 -6.29 39.56
C TYR A 103 -25.72 -6.83 38.34
N ILE A 104 -26.41 -6.00 37.55
CA ILE A 104 -27.03 -6.35 36.28
C ILE A 104 -25.99 -6.16 35.14
N MET A 105 -25.16 -5.14 35.22
CA MET A 105 -24.19 -4.79 34.17
C MET A 105 -23.08 -5.83 34.03
N LEU A 106 -22.56 -6.34 35.16
CA LEU A 106 -21.45 -7.29 35.13
C LEU A 106 -21.75 -8.59 34.39
N PRO A 107 -22.88 -9.31 34.70
CA PRO A 107 -23.28 -10.47 33.91
C PRO A 107 -23.44 -10.18 32.44
N PHE A 108 -23.97 -9.00 32.12
CA PHE A 108 -24.22 -8.60 30.74
C PHE A 108 -22.90 -8.48 29.92
N PHE A 109 -21.87 -7.82 30.45
CA PHE A 109 -20.58 -7.75 29.79
C PHE A 109 -19.88 -9.13 29.68
N ILE A 110 -20.03 -9.98 30.67
CA ILE A 110 -19.53 -11.37 30.61
C ILE A 110 -20.19 -12.14 29.47
N ILE A 111 -21.52 -12.02 29.31
CA ILE A 111 -22.28 -12.67 28.24
C ILE A 111 -21.82 -12.16 26.86
N PHE A 112 -21.62 -10.82 26.69
CA PHE A 112 -21.12 -10.25 25.43
C PHE A 112 -19.72 -10.77 25.08
N TYR A 113 -18.84 -10.90 26.06
CA TYR A 113 -17.50 -11.45 25.83
C TYR A 113 -17.57 -12.94 25.41
N HIS A 114 -18.43 -13.74 26.04
CA HIS A 114 -18.62 -15.14 25.64
C HIS A 114 -19.23 -15.28 24.25
N LEU A 115 -20.20 -14.44 23.90
CA LEU A 115 -20.77 -14.40 22.55
C LEU A 115 -19.71 -14.00 21.52
N TYR A 116 -18.87 -13.03 21.84
CA TYR A 116 -17.74 -12.67 20.99
C TYR A 116 -16.80 -13.87 20.77
N LYS A 117 -16.48 -14.63 21.82
CA LYS A 117 -15.62 -15.83 21.70
C LYS A 117 -16.23 -16.89 20.77
N ILE A 118 -17.55 -17.06 20.75
CA ILE A 118 -18.24 -17.92 19.81
C ILE A 118 -18.19 -17.31 18.40
N TYR A 119 -18.45 -16.02 18.27
CA TYR A 119 -18.37 -15.30 17.00
C TYR A 119 -16.97 -15.39 16.37
N SER A 120 -15.92 -15.15 17.14
CA SER A 120 -14.54 -15.22 16.67
C SER A 120 -14.12 -16.59 16.11
N ARG A 121 -14.78 -17.68 16.57
CA ARG A 121 -14.56 -19.04 16.06
C ARG A 121 -15.40 -19.38 14.84
N THR A 122 -16.64 -18.85 14.77
CA THR A 122 -17.62 -19.22 13.73
C THR A 122 -17.63 -18.24 12.56
N ASN A 123 -17.13 -17.02 12.77
CA ASN A 123 -17.15 -15.89 11.83
C ASN A 123 -18.57 -15.56 11.28
N LYS A 124 -19.64 -15.90 12.04
CA LYS A 124 -21.03 -15.67 11.67
C LYS A 124 -21.53 -14.34 12.26
N SER A 125 -21.19 -13.22 11.63
CA SER A 125 -21.59 -11.88 12.09
C SER A 125 -23.10 -11.69 12.24
N LYS A 126 -23.90 -12.22 11.30
CA LYS A 126 -25.38 -12.16 11.35
C LYS A 126 -25.94 -12.86 12.58
N LEU A 127 -25.38 -14.02 12.95
CA LEU A 127 -25.82 -14.78 14.14
C LEU A 127 -25.45 -14.05 15.43
N PHE A 128 -24.23 -13.51 15.50
CA PHE A 128 -23.78 -12.68 16.64
C PHE A 128 -24.72 -11.49 16.84
N PHE A 129 -25.02 -10.78 15.76
CA PHE A 129 -25.93 -9.64 15.77
C PHE A 129 -27.34 -10.02 16.24
N LEU A 130 -27.92 -11.12 15.75
CA LEU A 130 -29.23 -11.57 16.14
C LEU A 130 -29.31 -11.93 17.64
N ILE A 131 -28.31 -12.65 18.15
CA ILE A 131 -28.29 -13.05 19.56
C ILE A 131 -28.10 -11.82 20.48
N THR A 132 -27.24 -10.87 20.10
CA THR A 132 -27.05 -9.63 20.87
C THR A 132 -28.34 -8.82 20.97
N ASN A 133 -29.10 -8.71 19.89
CA ASN A 133 -30.39 -8.03 19.89
C ASN A 133 -31.41 -8.75 20.78
N VAL A 134 -31.52 -10.07 20.72
CA VAL A 134 -32.43 -10.85 21.59
C VAL A 134 -32.08 -10.61 23.07
N ILE A 135 -30.81 -10.58 23.43
CA ILE A 135 -30.37 -10.32 24.81
C ILE A 135 -30.76 -8.92 25.26
N ILE A 136 -30.57 -7.90 24.40
CA ILE A 136 -30.94 -6.51 24.73
C ILE A 136 -32.43 -6.36 24.89
N VAL A 137 -33.25 -6.97 24.01
CA VAL A 137 -34.71 -7.00 24.14
C VAL A 137 -35.14 -7.67 25.44
N SER A 138 -34.59 -8.84 25.76
CA SER A 138 -34.92 -9.58 26.99
C SER A 138 -34.56 -8.78 28.24
N LEU A 139 -33.38 -8.10 28.23
CA LEU A 139 -32.96 -7.21 29.33
C LEU A 139 -33.96 -6.05 29.53
N THR A 140 -34.40 -5.39 28.45
CA THR A 140 -35.35 -4.30 28.54
C THR A 140 -36.71 -4.76 29.10
N VAL A 141 -37.16 -5.93 28.76
CA VAL A 141 -38.39 -6.52 29.32
C VAL A 141 -38.22 -6.82 30.81
N ILE A 142 -37.09 -7.43 31.22
CA ILE A 142 -36.82 -7.73 32.63
C ILE A 142 -36.72 -6.43 33.45
N LEU A 143 -36.03 -5.42 32.97
CA LEU A 143 -35.95 -4.13 33.66
C LEU A 143 -37.30 -3.43 33.79
N ASN A 144 -38.20 -3.63 32.83
CA ASN A 144 -39.56 -3.12 32.90
C ASN A 144 -40.42 -3.83 33.97
N SER A 145 -40.23 -5.15 34.10
CA SER A 145 -40.99 -5.94 35.11
C SER A 145 -40.53 -5.68 36.55
N LEU A 146 -39.29 -5.18 36.74
CA LEU A 146 -38.75 -4.84 38.07
C LEU A 146 -39.08 -3.42 38.54
N HIS A 147 -39.61 -2.59 37.67
CA HIS A 147 -40.16 -1.25 37.96
C HIS A 147 -41.66 -1.23 37.68
N ASP A 148 -42.41 -0.26 38.23
CA ASP A 148 -43.83 -0.14 38.02
C ASP A 148 -44.26 -0.40 36.56
N PHE A 149 -45.01 -1.46 36.33
CA PHE A 149 -45.46 -1.86 35.00
C PHE A 149 -46.43 -0.82 34.45
N SER A 150 -46.04 -0.16 33.36
CA SER A 150 -46.90 0.78 32.62
C SER A 150 -46.80 0.46 31.14
N TYR A 151 -47.93 0.29 30.46
CA TYR A 151 -48.02 0.05 29.03
C TYR A 151 -47.35 1.17 28.21
N GLU A 152 -47.45 2.41 28.63
CA GLU A 152 -46.78 3.57 27.96
C GLU A 152 -45.28 3.45 28.03
N LYS A 153 -44.73 3.14 29.22
CA LYS A 153 -43.27 2.95 29.38
C LYS A 153 -42.76 1.74 28.56
N LEU A 154 -43.55 0.65 28.47
CA LEU A 154 -43.21 -0.51 27.65
C LEU A 154 -43.18 -0.14 26.16
N ALA A 155 -44.16 0.60 25.65
CA ALA A 155 -44.19 1.00 24.24
C ALA A 155 -43.00 1.88 23.89
N ILE A 156 -42.62 2.85 24.72
CA ILE A 156 -41.49 3.73 24.52
C ILE A 156 -40.16 2.89 24.52
N ARG A 157 -40.02 1.93 25.42
CA ARG A 157 -38.86 1.02 25.47
C ARG A 157 -38.74 0.16 24.22
N LEU A 158 -39.84 -0.39 23.72
CA LEU A 158 -39.85 -1.16 22.48
C LEU A 158 -39.45 -0.29 21.26
N CYS A 159 -39.95 0.96 21.21
CA CYS A 159 -39.52 1.93 20.19
C CYS A 159 -38.01 2.22 20.26
N SER A 160 -37.46 2.40 21.47
CA SER A 160 -36.02 2.64 21.63
C SER A 160 -35.15 1.45 21.22
N VAL A 161 -35.59 0.21 21.50
CA VAL A 161 -34.94 -1.03 21.01
C VAL A 161 -34.98 -1.09 19.49
N LEU A 162 -36.09 -0.71 18.87
CA LEU A 162 -36.24 -0.70 17.42
C LEU A 162 -35.27 0.30 16.76
N ILE A 163 -35.19 1.54 17.29
CA ILE A 163 -34.23 2.53 16.81
C ILE A 163 -32.79 2.05 17.02
N TYR A 164 -32.47 1.43 18.16
CA TYR A 164 -31.18 0.83 18.44
C TYR A 164 -30.81 -0.23 17.41
N THR A 165 -31.72 -1.17 17.11
CA THR A 165 -31.48 -2.22 16.12
C THR A 165 -31.24 -1.66 14.73
N ILE A 166 -32.04 -0.67 14.32
CA ILE A 166 -31.86 0.03 13.03
C ILE A 166 -30.50 0.74 12.99
N THR A 167 -30.10 1.43 14.05
CA THR A 167 -28.80 2.13 14.11
C THR A 167 -27.64 1.17 13.93
N ILE A 168 -27.63 0.04 14.63
CA ILE A 168 -26.56 -0.98 14.48
C ILE A 168 -26.57 -1.59 13.09
N ILE A 169 -27.75 -1.86 12.50
CA ILE A 169 -27.83 -2.41 11.14
C ILE A 169 -27.21 -1.42 10.14
N ILE A 170 -27.55 -0.13 10.22
CA ILE A 170 -27.02 0.90 9.34
C ILE A 170 -25.47 0.95 9.44
N ILE A 171 -24.95 0.97 10.67
CA ILE A 171 -23.50 1.00 10.91
C ILE A 171 -22.84 -0.28 10.37
N ALA A 172 -23.40 -1.45 10.65
CA ALA A 172 -22.84 -2.71 10.19
C ALA A 172 -22.80 -2.79 8.65
N LEU A 173 -23.86 -2.35 7.98
CA LEU A 173 -23.93 -2.29 6.51
C LEU A 173 -22.94 -1.27 5.95
N GLY A 174 -22.80 -0.11 6.61
CA GLY A 174 -21.82 0.92 6.20
C GLY A 174 -20.39 0.40 6.25
N ILE A 175 -20.00 -0.23 7.37
CA ILE A 175 -18.65 -0.78 7.53
C ILE A 175 -18.40 -1.94 6.54
N GLU A 176 -19.37 -2.81 6.31
CA GLU A 176 -19.28 -3.88 5.30
C GLU A 176 -19.08 -3.27 3.89
N SER A 177 -19.84 -2.23 3.56
CA SER A 177 -19.69 -1.51 2.28
C SER A 177 -18.31 -0.87 2.14
N ALA A 178 -17.80 -0.21 3.19
CA ALA A 178 -16.47 0.37 3.19
C ALA A 178 -15.37 -0.69 2.98
N GLN A 179 -15.47 -1.83 3.64
CA GLN A 179 -14.55 -2.97 3.44
C GLN A 179 -14.62 -3.53 2.02
N ASN A 180 -15.82 -3.66 1.45
CA ASN A 180 -16.00 -4.12 0.08
C ASN A 180 -15.36 -3.16 -0.94
N ILE A 181 -15.48 -1.84 -0.73
CA ILE A 181 -14.83 -0.83 -1.57
C ILE A 181 -13.31 -0.96 -1.52
N ILE A 182 -12.73 -1.15 -0.32
CA ILE A 182 -11.28 -1.35 -0.16
C ILE A 182 -10.82 -2.61 -0.89
N ASN A 183 -11.54 -3.73 -0.72
CA ASN A 183 -11.23 -4.98 -1.37
C ASN A 183 -11.33 -4.87 -2.90
N LEU A 184 -12.37 -4.20 -3.39
CA LEU A 184 -12.57 -3.95 -4.82
C LEU A 184 -11.40 -3.14 -5.39
N HIS A 185 -11.01 -2.07 -4.71
CA HIS A 185 -9.88 -1.24 -5.14
C HIS A 185 -8.55 -2.00 -5.17
N THR A 186 -8.31 -2.82 -4.14
CA THR A 186 -7.12 -3.69 -4.08
C THR A 186 -7.11 -4.70 -5.23
N ASN A 187 -8.28 -5.30 -5.52
CA ASN A 187 -8.42 -6.26 -6.61
C ASN A 187 -8.21 -5.59 -7.98
N ILE A 188 -8.76 -4.39 -8.20
CA ILE A 188 -8.53 -3.62 -9.43
C ILE A 188 -7.03 -3.36 -9.63
N LYS A 189 -6.34 -2.89 -8.59
CA LYS A 189 -4.88 -2.64 -8.66
C LYS A 189 -4.07 -3.92 -8.95
N ASN A 190 -4.46 -5.05 -8.38
CA ASN A 190 -3.83 -6.33 -8.67
C ASN A 190 -4.10 -6.78 -10.11
N PHE A 191 -5.32 -6.57 -10.61
CA PHE A 191 -5.70 -6.89 -11.97
C PHE A 191 -4.96 -6.01 -13.00
N GLU A 192 -4.76 -4.73 -12.72
CA GLU A 192 -3.94 -3.84 -13.55
C GLU A 192 -2.49 -4.34 -13.63
N LYS A 193 -1.89 -4.70 -12.49
CA LYS A 193 -0.55 -5.29 -12.46
C LYS A 193 -0.45 -6.60 -13.26
N GLU A 194 -1.45 -7.47 -13.14
CA GLU A 194 -1.50 -8.72 -13.91
C GLU A 194 -1.63 -8.47 -15.41
N LYS A 195 -2.44 -7.48 -15.80
CA LYS A 195 -2.59 -7.05 -17.19
C LYS A 195 -1.26 -6.53 -17.75
N ASP A 196 -0.55 -5.67 -17.00
CA ASP A 196 0.75 -5.13 -17.40
C ASP A 196 1.80 -6.24 -17.55
N LEU A 197 1.79 -7.22 -16.64
CA LEU A 197 2.66 -8.39 -16.75
C LEU A 197 2.34 -9.22 -18.00
N ARG A 198 1.07 -9.48 -18.30
CA ARG A 198 0.65 -10.21 -19.52
C ARG A 198 1.08 -9.49 -20.80
N LEU A 199 0.93 -8.15 -20.83
CA LEU A 199 1.39 -7.34 -21.96
C LEU A 199 2.92 -7.41 -22.11
N SER A 200 3.64 -7.45 -20.99
CA SER A 200 5.09 -7.60 -20.95
C SER A 200 5.53 -8.96 -21.48
N ILE A 201 4.83 -10.04 -21.10
CA ILE A 201 5.09 -11.40 -21.63
C ILE A 201 4.86 -11.45 -23.14
N PHE A 202 3.79 -10.82 -23.63
CA PHE A 202 3.52 -10.77 -25.06
C PHE A 202 4.63 -10.05 -25.84
N LYS A 203 5.06 -8.88 -25.35
CA LYS A 203 6.15 -8.11 -25.97
C LYS A 203 7.47 -8.88 -26.01
N ILE A 204 7.88 -9.48 -24.88
CA ILE A 204 9.14 -10.22 -24.84
C ILE A 204 9.12 -11.43 -25.77
N THR A 205 7.97 -12.11 -25.90
CA THR A 205 7.83 -13.23 -26.81
C THR A 205 8.09 -12.78 -28.27
N HIS A 206 7.58 -11.61 -28.65
CA HIS A 206 7.87 -11.03 -29.95
C HIS A 206 9.33 -10.62 -30.11
N GLU A 207 9.93 -10.01 -29.08
CA GLU A 207 11.32 -9.57 -29.16
C GLU A 207 12.34 -10.72 -29.12
N ILE A 208 12.00 -11.87 -28.53
CA ILE A 208 12.82 -13.10 -28.61
C ILE A 208 12.63 -13.78 -29.96
N LYS A 209 11.43 -13.76 -30.54
CA LYS A 209 11.14 -14.35 -31.82
C LYS A 209 11.97 -13.71 -32.94
N ASN A 210 12.22 -12.41 -32.90
CA ASN A 210 12.96 -11.69 -33.94
C ASN A 210 14.42 -12.18 -34.09
N PRO A 211 15.28 -12.15 -33.05
CA PRO A 211 16.65 -12.68 -33.17
C PRO A 211 16.69 -14.17 -33.50
N LEU A 212 15.74 -14.98 -33.00
CA LEU A 212 15.64 -16.38 -33.37
C LEU A 212 15.34 -16.57 -34.86
N ALA A 213 14.52 -15.72 -35.48
CA ALA A 213 14.28 -15.73 -36.92
C ALA A 213 15.54 -15.37 -37.71
N VAL A 214 16.34 -14.39 -37.23
CA VAL A 214 17.62 -14.02 -37.84
C VAL A 214 18.60 -15.17 -37.74
N ILE A 215 18.76 -15.81 -36.58
CA ILE A 215 19.60 -16.96 -36.36
C ILE A 215 19.23 -18.10 -37.35
N ASN A 216 17.92 -18.41 -37.43
CA ASN A 216 17.42 -19.46 -38.33
C ASN A 216 17.68 -19.13 -39.81
N GLY A 217 17.55 -17.86 -40.19
CA GLY A 217 17.86 -17.37 -41.54
C GLY A 217 19.34 -17.58 -41.90
N TYR A 218 20.27 -17.19 -41.01
CA TYR A 218 21.70 -17.38 -41.25
C TYR A 218 22.11 -18.86 -41.20
N LEU A 219 21.45 -19.66 -40.36
CA LEU A 219 21.71 -21.10 -40.28
C LEU A 219 21.31 -21.79 -41.59
N SER A 220 20.20 -21.38 -42.23
CA SER A 220 19.77 -21.93 -43.51
C SER A 220 20.68 -21.53 -44.70
N MET A 221 21.44 -20.43 -44.54
CA MET A 221 22.42 -19.97 -45.54
C MET A 221 23.85 -20.42 -45.25
N PHE A 222 24.05 -21.25 -44.22
CA PHE A 222 25.37 -21.72 -43.80
C PHE A 222 25.94 -22.66 -44.84
N ASP A 223 27.15 -22.36 -45.30
CA ASP A 223 27.87 -23.16 -46.31
C ASP A 223 29.23 -23.62 -45.77
N VAL A 224 29.40 -24.91 -45.61
CA VAL A 224 30.64 -25.51 -45.06
C VAL A 224 31.84 -25.29 -45.99
N TYR A 225 31.61 -25.08 -47.28
CA TYR A 225 32.66 -24.87 -48.30
C TYR A 225 33.13 -23.40 -48.37
N ASP A 226 32.32 -22.43 -47.89
CA ASP A 226 32.68 -21.02 -47.80
C ASP A 226 32.96 -20.67 -46.32
N VAL A 227 34.21 -20.92 -45.90
CA VAL A 227 34.63 -20.76 -44.49
C VAL A 227 34.55 -19.31 -44.02
N ASP A 228 34.91 -18.34 -44.84
CA ASP A 228 34.90 -16.89 -44.43
C ASP A 228 33.48 -16.38 -44.25
N LYS A 229 32.59 -16.75 -45.14
CA LYS A 229 31.17 -16.41 -45.06
C LYS A 229 30.49 -17.07 -43.84
N SER A 230 30.78 -18.34 -43.62
CA SER A 230 30.26 -19.09 -42.48
C SER A 230 30.78 -18.55 -41.14
N LYS A 231 32.06 -18.14 -41.07
CA LYS A 231 32.62 -17.49 -39.91
C LYS A 231 31.95 -16.14 -39.58
N ARG A 232 31.60 -15.35 -40.59
CA ARG A 232 30.84 -14.13 -40.45
C ARG A 232 29.42 -14.39 -39.96
N TYR A 233 28.73 -15.41 -40.47
CA TYR A 233 27.38 -15.80 -40.03
C TYR A 233 27.37 -16.30 -38.59
N LEU A 234 28.35 -17.07 -38.17
CA LEU A 234 28.54 -17.51 -36.78
C LEU A 234 28.65 -16.30 -35.84
N GLY A 235 29.40 -15.27 -36.22
CA GLY A 235 29.51 -14.04 -35.43
C GLY A 235 28.14 -13.33 -35.23
N ILE A 236 27.36 -13.22 -36.32
CA ILE A 236 26.03 -12.62 -36.26
C ILE A 236 25.08 -13.45 -35.39
N MET A 237 25.04 -14.79 -35.62
CA MET A 237 24.19 -15.68 -34.82
C MET A 237 24.53 -15.67 -33.33
N THR A 238 25.82 -15.62 -32.99
CA THR A 238 26.29 -15.55 -31.60
C THR A 238 25.85 -14.24 -30.94
N ASN A 239 25.93 -13.11 -31.65
CA ASN A 239 25.50 -11.83 -31.15
C ASN A 239 23.98 -11.80 -30.89
N GLU A 240 23.17 -12.33 -31.83
CA GLU A 240 21.71 -12.38 -31.65
C GLU A 240 21.29 -13.38 -30.56
N LEU A 241 22.02 -14.47 -30.37
CA LEU A 241 21.81 -15.40 -29.26
C LEU A 241 22.07 -14.73 -27.90
N ASN A 242 23.22 -14.04 -27.77
CA ASN A 242 23.58 -13.33 -26.57
C ASN A 242 22.56 -12.20 -26.25
N ARG A 243 22.06 -11.50 -27.28
CA ARG A 243 20.99 -10.53 -27.14
C ARG A 243 19.71 -11.16 -26.58
N SER A 244 19.30 -12.32 -27.13
CA SER A 244 18.13 -13.05 -26.65
C SER A 244 18.26 -13.50 -25.19
N LEU A 245 19.43 -13.97 -24.80
CA LEU A 245 19.74 -14.40 -23.43
C LEU A 245 19.69 -13.21 -22.45
N ASN A 246 20.23 -12.06 -22.83
CA ASN A 246 20.19 -10.85 -22.04
C ASN A 246 18.74 -10.36 -21.83
N LEU A 247 17.93 -10.35 -22.91
CA LEU A 247 16.49 -10.03 -22.82
C LEU A 247 15.75 -10.95 -21.85
N LEU A 248 16.01 -12.25 -21.92
CA LEU A 248 15.39 -13.23 -21.05
C LEU A 248 15.80 -13.02 -19.58
N ASN A 249 17.08 -12.78 -19.32
CA ASN A 249 17.61 -12.53 -17.98
C ASN A 249 17.02 -11.22 -17.39
N ASP A 250 17.01 -10.12 -18.15
CA ASP A 250 16.41 -8.85 -17.74
C ASP A 250 14.93 -9.04 -17.35
N PHE A 251 14.19 -9.82 -18.14
CA PHE A 251 12.79 -10.12 -17.87
C PHE A 251 12.59 -10.98 -16.61
N LEU A 252 13.40 -12.03 -16.43
CA LEU A 252 13.35 -12.87 -15.24
C LEU A 252 13.66 -12.06 -13.97
N GLU A 253 14.62 -11.14 -14.05
CA GLU A 253 14.91 -10.23 -12.95
C GLU A 253 13.75 -9.27 -12.68
N PHE A 254 13.14 -8.69 -13.71
CA PHE A 254 11.98 -7.81 -13.59
C PHE A 254 10.79 -8.50 -12.90
N THR A 255 10.55 -9.79 -13.18
CA THR A 255 9.42 -10.55 -12.60
C THR A 255 9.65 -11.00 -11.14
N LYS A 256 10.91 -11.05 -10.67
CA LYS A 256 11.29 -11.61 -9.36
C LYS A 256 11.93 -10.60 -8.42
N ILE A 257 11.62 -9.32 -8.55
CA ILE A 257 12.25 -8.29 -7.72
C ILE A 257 11.94 -8.53 -6.24
N LYS A 258 12.96 -8.92 -5.50
CA LYS A 258 12.99 -8.94 -4.03
C LYS A 258 14.25 -8.21 -3.61
N VAL A 259 14.12 -7.31 -2.64
CA VAL A 259 15.24 -6.57 -2.06
C VAL A 259 15.60 -7.15 -0.70
N ASN A 260 16.88 -7.34 -0.46
CA ASN A 260 17.44 -7.77 0.82
C ASN A 260 18.15 -6.59 1.45
N ILE A 261 17.43 -5.85 2.31
CA ILE A 261 17.94 -4.65 2.96
C ILE A 261 18.94 -5.04 4.05
N CYS A 262 20.20 -4.65 3.89
CA CYS A 262 21.28 -4.83 4.86
C CYS A 262 22.12 -3.57 4.98
N GLU A 263 22.89 -3.46 6.06
CA GLU A 263 23.86 -2.38 6.22
C GLU A 263 24.91 -2.47 5.11
N THR A 264 25.07 -1.39 4.36
CA THR A 264 25.92 -1.34 3.16
C THR A 264 26.76 -0.07 3.23
N ASP A 265 28.07 -0.20 3.03
CA ASP A 265 28.98 0.91 2.77
C ASP A 265 28.81 1.36 1.31
N PHE A 266 28.15 2.51 1.14
CA PHE A 266 27.84 3.04 -0.19
C PHE A 266 29.08 3.61 -0.90
N ASN A 267 30.11 4.05 -0.15
CA ASN A 267 31.36 4.52 -0.73
C ASN A 267 32.10 3.37 -1.42
N LEU A 268 32.22 2.23 -0.76
CA LEU A 268 32.82 1.01 -1.37
C LEU A 268 32.02 0.55 -2.59
N LEU A 269 30.70 0.59 -2.53
CA LEU A 269 29.83 0.25 -3.66
C LEU A 269 30.06 1.20 -4.85
N MET A 270 30.21 2.49 -4.60
CA MET A 270 30.50 3.46 -5.66
C MET A 270 31.92 3.30 -6.24
N ASP A 271 32.90 2.88 -5.47
CA ASP A 271 34.24 2.57 -6.00
C ASP A 271 34.18 1.37 -6.93
N GLU A 272 33.47 0.30 -6.59
CA GLU A 272 33.24 -0.82 -7.50
C GLU A 272 32.52 -0.43 -8.79
N ILE A 273 31.59 0.56 -8.71
CA ILE A 273 30.89 1.11 -9.87
C ILE A 273 31.83 1.91 -10.75
N LYS A 274 32.69 2.75 -10.16
CA LYS A 274 33.71 3.52 -10.87
C LYS A 274 34.66 2.62 -11.65
N ASP A 275 35.15 1.53 -11.03
CA ASP A 275 36.04 0.56 -11.68
C ASP A 275 35.45 -0.02 -12.97
N ILE A 276 34.12 -0.22 -12.98
CA ILE A 276 33.41 -0.73 -14.18
C ILE A 276 33.19 0.37 -15.21
N LEU A 277 32.90 1.60 -14.78
CA LEU A 277 32.45 2.70 -15.66
C LEU A 277 33.60 3.51 -16.25
N ILE A 278 34.70 3.71 -15.52
CA ILE A 278 35.84 4.51 -16.00
C ILE A 278 36.39 4.03 -17.35
N PRO A 279 36.59 2.71 -17.58
CA PRO A 279 37.01 2.24 -18.90
C PRO A 279 36.03 2.60 -20.03
N LEU A 280 34.69 2.66 -19.73
CA LEU A 280 33.68 3.03 -20.71
C LEU A 280 33.72 4.53 -21.04
N PHE A 281 33.94 5.40 -20.03
CA PHE A 281 34.14 6.82 -20.23
C PHE A 281 35.34 7.13 -21.09
N ILE A 282 36.47 6.45 -20.80
CA ILE A 282 37.72 6.59 -21.56
C ILE A 282 37.52 6.13 -23.01
N ALA A 283 36.92 4.95 -23.21
CA ALA A 283 36.67 4.39 -24.54
C ALA A 283 35.81 5.31 -25.42
N LYS A 284 34.81 6.00 -24.81
CA LYS A 284 33.95 6.95 -25.52
C LYS A 284 34.45 8.39 -25.49
N ARG A 285 35.57 8.69 -24.84
CA ARG A 285 36.14 10.03 -24.66
C ARG A 285 35.14 11.02 -24.03
N ILE A 286 34.42 10.57 -23.00
CA ILE A 286 33.42 11.36 -22.25
C ILE A 286 34.07 11.81 -20.95
N GLN A 287 33.89 13.09 -20.60
CA GLN A 287 34.33 13.63 -19.33
C GLN A 287 33.35 13.20 -18.22
N TYR A 288 33.89 12.94 -17.03
CA TYR A 288 33.06 12.50 -15.90
C TYR A 288 33.54 13.13 -14.61
N ASP A 289 32.58 13.27 -13.67
CA ASP A 289 32.82 13.72 -12.30
C ASP A 289 31.96 12.89 -11.33
N PHE A 290 32.57 12.49 -10.20
CA PHE A 290 31.91 11.76 -9.12
C PHE A 290 32.12 12.49 -7.80
N ASN A 291 31.07 13.14 -7.29
CA ASN A 291 31.03 13.83 -6.01
C ASN A 291 30.25 12.97 -5.01
N ILE A 292 30.95 12.25 -4.15
CA ILE A 292 30.35 11.32 -3.20
C ILE A 292 30.68 11.80 -1.79
N GLU A 293 29.64 11.97 -0.98
CA GLU A 293 29.79 12.28 0.45
C GLU A 293 30.48 11.12 1.18
N ASP A 294 31.40 11.45 2.10
CA ASP A 294 32.15 10.46 2.86
C ASP A 294 31.28 9.75 3.93
N ASN A 295 31.65 8.52 4.26
CA ASN A 295 31.05 7.73 5.34
C ASN A 295 29.54 7.45 5.18
N LEU A 296 29.09 7.13 3.98
CA LEU A 296 27.73 6.76 3.68
C LEU A 296 27.44 5.27 4.03
N ILE A 297 27.23 4.97 5.32
CA ILE A 297 26.78 3.65 5.75
C ILE A 297 25.25 3.69 5.86
N ILE A 298 24.55 2.87 5.06
CA ILE A 298 23.10 2.93 4.90
C ILE A 298 22.48 1.54 4.75
N ASN A 299 21.21 1.41 5.14
CA ASN A 299 20.44 0.16 5.02
C ASN A 299 19.75 0.09 3.65
N ILE A 300 20.36 -0.67 2.72
CA ILE A 300 19.86 -0.90 1.36
C ILE A 300 20.24 -2.30 0.87
N ASP A 301 19.68 -2.73 -0.26
CA ASP A 301 20.23 -3.85 -1.02
C ASP A 301 21.34 -3.34 -1.95
N GLY A 302 22.60 -3.50 -1.54
CA GLY A 302 23.76 -2.99 -2.27
C GLY A 302 23.88 -3.57 -3.66
N ILE A 303 23.57 -4.87 -3.87
CA ILE A 303 23.66 -5.54 -5.17
C ILE A 303 22.65 -4.94 -6.14
N ARG A 304 21.40 -4.77 -5.70
CA ARG A 304 20.34 -4.17 -6.51
C ARG A 304 20.60 -2.68 -6.77
N MET A 305 21.12 -1.97 -5.78
CA MET A 305 21.48 -0.56 -5.97
C MET A 305 22.63 -0.38 -6.95
N LYS A 306 23.66 -1.23 -6.90
CA LYS A 306 24.75 -1.27 -7.89
C LYS A 306 24.18 -1.43 -9.31
N GLN A 307 23.22 -2.33 -9.49
CA GLN A 307 22.55 -2.57 -10.77
C GLN A 307 21.83 -1.30 -11.26
N VAL A 308 21.09 -0.61 -10.38
CA VAL A 308 20.40 0.65 -10.71
C VAL A 308 21.38 1.74 -11.15
N VAL A 309 22.41 2.01 -10.34
CA VAL A 309 23.36 3.09 -10.60
C VAL A 309 24.14 2.82 -11.89
N LEU A 310 24.61 1.58 -12.10
CA LEU A 310 25.27 1.17 -13.34
C LEU A 310 24.38 1.39 -14.57
N ASN A 311 23.11 0.99 -14.50
CA ASN A 311 22.19 1.15 -15.62
C ASN A 311 21.95 2.62 -15.96
N ILE A 312 21.75 3.47 -14.97
CA ILE A 312 21.48 4.90 -15.17
C ILE A 312 22.71 5.60 -15.74
N ILE A 313 23.90 5.38 -15.17
CA ILE A 313 25.13 6.03 -15.68
C ILE A 313 25.48 5.51 -17.07
N LYS A 314 25.33 4.21 -17.36
CA LYS A 314 25.50 3.67 -18.71
C LYS A 314 24.58 4.32 -19.73
N ASN A 315 23.30 4.55 -19.35
CA ASN A 315 22.36 5.26 -20.22
C ASN A 315 22.80 6.70 -20.50
N SER A 316 23.33 7.41 -19.49
CA SER A 316 23.92 8.76 -19.68
C SER A 316 25.15 8.76 -20.57
N ILE A 317 26.06 7.77 -20.39
CA ILE A 317 27.22 7.58 -21.28
C ILE A 317 26.77 7.32 -22.73
N GLU A 318 25.74 6.51 -22.93
CA GLU A 318 25.23 6.19 -24.27
C GLU A 318 24.55 7.37 -24.96
N ALA A 319 23.90 8.26 -24.18
CA ALA A 319 23.23 9.46 -24.68
C ALA A 319 24.21 10.60 -25.05
N CYS A 320 25.45 10.54 -24.54
CA CYS A 320 26.46 11.55 -24.82
C CYS A 320 27.18 11.33 -26.15
N THR A 321 27.55 12.44 -26.80
CA THR A 321 28.42 12.43 -27.98
C THR A 321 29.88 12.33 -27.56
N SER A 322 30.70 11.58 -28.30
CA SER A 322 32.14 11.47 -28.07
C SER A 322 32.81 12.86 -28.10
N ASP A 323 33.86 13.03 -27.30
CA ASP A 323 34.73 14.22 -27.18
C ASP A 323 34.08 15.48 -26.53
N THR A 324 32.75 15.59 -26.51
CA THR A 324 32.02 16.72 -25.90
C THR A 324 31.08 16.31 -24.76
N GLY A 325 30.94 15.00 -24.55
CA GLY A 325 30.08 14.42 -23.53
C GLY A 325 30.60 14.66 -22.12
N TYR A 326 29.70 14.91 -21.21
CA TYR A 326 29.99 15.09 -19.77
C TYR A 326 28.90 14.43 -18.94
N VAL A 327 29.30 13.65 -17.94
CA VAL A 327 28.40 13.02 -16.98
C VAL A 327 28.87 13.32 -15.56
N MET A 328 28.00 13.92 -14.76
CA MET A 328 28.23 14.20 -13.35
C MET A 328 27.36 13.29 -12.49
N THR A 329 27.93 12.72 -11.44
CA THR A 329 27.22 11.90 -10.46
C THR A 329 27.47 12.44 -9.05
N ASP A 330 26.43 12.96 -8.41
CA ASP A 330 26.46 13.44 -7.04
C ASP A 330 25.72 12.47 -6.14
N VAL A 331 26.32 12.07 -5.02
CA VAL A 331 25.73 11.18 -4.02
C VAL A 331 25.90 11.79 -2.64
N PHE A 332 24.79 12.06 -1.98
CA PHE A 332 24.80 12.69 -0.65
C PHE A 332 23.57 12.31 0.17
N LYS A 333 23.67 12.53 1.46
CA LYS A 333 22.57 12.34 2.40
C LYS A 333 21.90 13.69 2.66
N ASP A 334 20.58 13.76 2.45
CA ASP A 334 19.77 14.91 2.80
C ASP A 334 18.73 14.51 3.84
N SER A 335 18.88 15.08 5.06
CA SER A 335 18.03 14.82 6.22
C SER A 335 17.88 13.31 6.51
N ASN A 336 16.86 12.66 5.95
CA ASN A 336 16.54 11.26 6.17
C ASN A 336 16.45 10.44 4.87
N SER A 337 17.15 10.91 3.83
CA SER A 337 17.13 10.27 2.50
C SER A 337 18.53 10.25 1.89
N LEU A 338 18.87 9.15 1.20
CA LEU A 338 19.99 9.12 0.25
C LEU A 338 19.51 9.73 -1.06
N ILE A 339 20.30 10.66 -1.60
CA ILE A 339 20.05 11.28 -2.90
C ILE A 339 21.19 10.91 -3.85
N ILE A 340 20.83 10.41 -5.02
CA ILE A 340 21.77 10.17 -6.12
C ILE A 340 21.28 10.98 -7.31
N LEU A 341 22.12 11.87 -7.82
CA LEU A 341 21.85 12.69 -8.99
C LEU A 341 22.83 12.28 -10.08
N VAL A 342 22.32 11.89 -11.24
CA VAL A 342 23.13 11.66 -12.44
C VAL A 342 22.69 12.64 -13.50
N LYS A 343 23.61 13.50 -13.93
CA LYS A 343 23.37 14.55 -14.93
C LYS A 343 24.29 14.35 -16.12
N ASP A 344 23.73 14.37 -17.31
CA ASP A 344 24.46 14.33 -18.58
C ASP A 344 24.12 15.54 -19.46
N ASN A 345 24.98 15.82 -20.41
CA ASN A 345 24.78 16.79 -21.49
C ASN A 345 24.48 16.11 -22.84
N GLY A 346 23.90 14.92 -22.80
CA GLY A 346 23.59 14.13 -23.97
C GLY A 346 22.45 14.68 -24.84
N GLU A 347 21.89 13.83 -25.71
CA GLU A 347 20.85 14.21 -26.66
C GLU A 347 19.52 14.64 -26.02
N GLY A 348 19.31 14.28 -24.72
CA GLY A 348 18.09 14.56 -24.01
C GLY A 348 16.88 13.80 -24.55
N MET A 349 15.69 14.13 -24.02
CA MET A 349 14.46 13.43 -24.34
C MET A 349 13.32 14.40 -24.66
N THR A 350 12.41 13.96 -25.55
CA THR A 350 11.12 14.64 -25.73
C THR A 350 10.19 14.38 -24.56
N LYS A 351 9.17 15.21 -24.38
CA LYS A 351 8.19 15.03 -23.31
C LYS A 351 7.47 13.67 -23.41
N ASP A 352 7.11 13.23 -24.60
CA ASP A 352 6.46 11.92 -24.84
C ASP A 352 7.38 10.75 -24.44
N THR A 353 8.67 10.82 -24.74
CA THR A 353 9.67 9.83 -24.31
C THR A 353 9.82 9.82 -22.79
N MET A 354 9.90 11.00 -22.16
CA MET A 354 10.05 11.14 -20.71
C MET A 354 8.83 10.58 -19.96
N ASP A 355 7.62 10.79 -20.46
CA ASP A 355 6.39 10.24 -19.84
C ASP A 355 6.33 8.70 -19.92
N LYS A 356 7.05 8.09 -20.85
CA LYS A 356 7.05 6.63 -21.10
C LYS A 356 8.33 5.92 -20.67
N ILE A 357 9.38 6.63 -20.21
CA ILE A 357 10.70 6.07 -19.98
C ILE A 357 10.72 4.94 -18.94
N THR A 358 9.82 4.97 -17.95
CA THR A 358 9.69 3.93 -16.93
C THR A 358 8.76 2.78 -17.36
N THR A 359 8.13 2.88 -18.54
CA THR A 359 7.26 1.83 -19.07
C THR A 359 8.10 0.67 -19.59
N PRO A 360 7.86 -0.59 -19.19
CA PRO A 360 8.60 -1.74 -19.68
C PRO A 360 8.60 -1.84 -21.22
N PHE A 361 9.74 -2.22 -21.79
CA PHE A 361 9.97 -2.36 -23.25
C PHE A 361 9.84 -1.06 -24.05
N HIS A 362 9.92 0.09 -23.40
CA HIS A 362 10.04 1.36 -24.11
C HIS A 362 11.52 1.71 -24.30
N THR A 363 11.94 1.81 -25.54
CA THR A 363 13.32 2.16 -25.91
C THR A 363 13.32 2.96 -27.22
N THR A 364 14.22 3.93 -27.30
CA THR A 364 14.54 4.64 -28.55
C THR A 364 15.82 4.09 -29.20
N LYS A 365 16.49 3.12 -28.56
CA LYS A 365 17.74 2.52 -29.00
C LYS A 365 17.48 1.28 -29.86
N GLU A 366 18.18 1.15 -30.98
CA GLU A 366 18.04 0.02 -31.91
C GLU A 366 18.30 -1.36 -31.24
N TYR A 367 19.23 -1.41 -30.28
CA TYR A 367 19.61 -2.64 -29.56
C TYR A 367 19.23 -2.63 -28.08
N GLY A 368 18.39 -1.67 -27.66
CA GLY A 368 17.96 -1.57 -26.26
C GLY A 368 16.83 -2.53 -25.92
N THR A 369 16.87 -3.16 -24.76
CA THR A 369 15.79 -4.05 -24.26
C THR A 369 14.55 -3.26 -23.77
N GLY A 370 14.72 -1.96 -23.45
CA GLY A 370 13.68 -1.14 -22.84
C GLY A 370 13.28 -1.59 -21.42
N LEU A 371 14.01 -2.54 -20.80
CA LEU A 371 13.76 -3.05 -19.46
C LEU A 371 14.62 -2.38 -18.38
N GLY A 372 15.79 -1.84 -18.75
CA GLY A 372 16.74 -1.32 -17.76
C GLY A 372 16.16 -0.24 -16.84
N VAL A 373 15.51 0.80 -17.42
CA VAL A 373 14.94 1.88 -16.62
C VAL A 373 13.71 1.43 -15.83
N SER A 374 12.86 0.59 -16.41
CA SER A 374 11.70 0.04 -15.71
C SER A 374 12.12 -0.88 -14.55
N LEU A 375 13.15 -1.73 -14.74
CA LEU A 375 13.73 -2.54 -13.66
C LEU A 375 14.34 -1.67 -12.56
N SER A 376 15.07 -0.61 -12.94
CA SER A 376 15.62 0.34 -11.97
C SER A 376 14.51 1.00 -11.15
N ASN A 377 13.43 1.43 -11.79
CA ASN A 377 12.27 2.02 -11.12
C ASN A 377 11.62 1.04 -10.12
N GLU A 378 11.44 -0.22 -10.50
CA GLU A 378 10.88 -1.24 -9.61
C GLU A 378 11.80 -1.55 -8.41
N ILE A 379 13.12 -1.61 -8.61
CA ILE A 379 14.10 -1.76 -7.53
C ILE A 379 14.01 -0.57 -6.55
N ILE A 380 13.95 0.66 -7.06
CA ILE A 380 13.83 1.86 -6.25
C ILE A 380 12.49 1.88 -5.48
N ASN A 381 11.38 1.51 -6.13
CA ASN A 381 10.08 1.38 -5.48
C ASN A 381 10.09 0.32 -4.37
N ALA A 382 10.81 -0.80 -4.56
CA ALA A 382 10.99 -1.83 -3.54
C ALA A 382 11.77 -1.31 -2.31
N HIS A 383 12.69 -0.35 -2.51
CA HIS A 383 13.36 0.40 -1.44
C HIS A 383 12.50 1.56 -0.87
N LYS A 384 11.22 1.72 -1.32
CA LYS A 384 10.31 2.82 -0.96
C LYS A 384 10.82 4.20 -1.39
N GLY A 385 11.70 4.23 -2.36
CA GLY A 385 12.26 5.43 -2.97
C GLY A 385 11.45 5.94 -4.15
N SER A 386 12.01 6.94 -4.84
CA SER A 386 11.47 7.48 -6.09
C SER A 386 12.58 7.71 -7.11
N LEU A 387 12.26 7.47 -8.39
CA LEU A 387 13.13 7.71 -9.54
C LEU A 387 12.46 8.73 -10.44
N ASN A 388 13.10 9.88 -10.64
CA ASN A 388 12.56 10.99 -11.41
C ASN A 388 13.55 11.45 -12.48
N TYR A 389 13.02 11.78 -13.66
CA TYR A 389 13.80 12.32 -14.77
C TYR A 389 13.34 13.73 -15.10
N THR A 390 14.32 14.59 -15.40
CA THR A 390 14.12 15.90 -16.02
C THR A 390 15.03 15.97 -17.23
N SER A 391 14.50 16.29 -18.40
CA SER A 391 15.27 16.29 -19.65
C SER A 391 14.73 17.33 -20.62
N GLU A 392 15.64 17.87 -21.40
CA GLU A 392 15.32 18.76 -22.51
C GLU A 392 16.13 18.32 -23.74
N LEU A 393 15.44 18.22 -24.87
CA LEU A 393 16.06 17.75 -26.12
C LEU A 393 17.29 18.61 -26.47
N LYS A 394 18.40 17.95 -26.77
CA LYS A 394 19.72 18.54 -27.08
C LYS A 394 20.39 19.31 -25.92
N LYS A 395 19.88 19.20 -24.69
CA LYS A 395 20.50 19.82 -23.51
C LYS A 395 20.95 18.80 -22.48
N GLY A 396 20.46 17.56 -22.57
CA GLY A 396 20.81 16.47 -21.68
C GLY A 396 19.70 16.04 -20.74
N THR A 397 20.05 15.18 -19.79
CA THR A 397 19.13 14.57 -18.85
C THR A 397 19.67 14.66 -17.43
N THR A 398 18.79 14.83 -16.47
CA THR A 398 19.07 14.68 -15.04
C THR A 398 18.16 13.61 -14.48
N CYS A 399 18.77 12.57 -13.93
CA CYS A 399 18.09 11.51 -13.19
C CYS A 399 18.28 11.73 -11.70
N LYS A 400 17.20 11.80 -10.92
CA LYS A 400 17.20 11.93 -9.46
C LYS A 400 16.62 10.70 -8.82
N ILE A 401 17.41 10.01 -8.00
CA ILE A 401 17.00 8.90 -7.14
C ILE A 401 16.92 9.42 -5.71
N VAL A 402 15.83 9.11 -5.01
CA VAL A 402 15.65 9.43 -3.59
C VAL A 402 15.25 8.16 -2.86
N ILE A 403 16.06 7.74 -1.87
CA ILE A 403 15.79 6.56 -1.05
C ILE A 403 15.64 7.00 0.40
N PRO A 404 14.46 6.78 1.02
CA PRO A 404 14.27 7.12 2.43
C PRO A 404 15.10 6.19 3.30
N LEU A 405 15.95 6.79 4.15
CA LEU A 405 16.73 6.09 5.17
C LEU A 405 15.83 5.94 6.40
N LYS A 406 15.37 4.73 6.67
CA LYS A 406 14.69 4.46 7.94
C LYS A 406 15.72 4.38 9.06
N ASN A 407 15.50 5.19 10.12
CA ASN A 407 16.05 4.89 11.43
C ASN A 407 15.43 3.61 11.98
#